data_738f6484ab8b62f70c46476db3ab45d7
#
_entry.id   738f6484ab8b62f70c46476db3ab45d7
#
_cell.length_a   1.000
_cell.length_b   1.000
_cell.length_c   1.000
_cell.angle_alpha   90.00
_cell.angle_beta   90.00
_cell.angle_gamma   90.00
#
_symmetry.space_group_name_H-M   'P 1'
#
loop_
_entity.id
_entity.type
_entity.pdbx_description
1 polymer ?
#
loop_
_entity_poly.entity_id
_entity_poly.type
_entity_poly.pdbx_seq_one_letter_code
_entity_poly.pdbx_strand_id
1 'polypeptide(L)'
;PAVGETAMGISIAVMVLLMAGAVWFGLIRRSRRGLILISLTSMVVLGFAWHGCVCPVGSVQNVSLALADPGYSIGWILAAVFALPLLAALLFGRVFCGGACPLGALQELVMIRPMRVNKILDAALSILPWVVLAVATVLAATGAGFVVCQRDPFVTIFRLGGSTRQVVMAAAMLGLSVFVARPYCRWLCPYGVLLGLASKLGWRHLTISPDG
;
A
#
# COMPACT_ATOMS: atom_id res chain seq x y z
N PRO A 1 -17.75 -5.31 14.01
CA PRO A 1 -17.36 -6.48 14.79
C PRO A 1 -15.86 -6.38 15.02
N ALA A 2 -15.50 -6.31 16.32
CA ALA A 2 -14.10 -6.29 16.72
C ALA A 2 -13.46 -7.59 16.23
N VAL A 3 -12.56 -7.49 15.29
CA VAL A 3 -11.70 -8.62 14.91
C VAL A 3 -10.89 -8.94 16.16
N GLY A 4 -11.06 -10.14 16.70
CA GLY A 4 -10.44 -10.52 17.97
C GLY A 4 -8.90 -10.32 17.90
N GLU A 5 -8.27 -10.01 19.03
CA GLU A 5 -6.82 -9.75 19.09
C GLU A 5 -5.99 -10.88 18.47
N THR A 6 -6.46 -12.12 18.58
CA THR A 6 -5.84 -13.30 17.98
C THR A 6 -5.84 -13.25 16.44
N ALA A 7 -6.96 -12.88 15.82
CA ALA A 7 -7.06 -12.77 14.37
C ALA A 7 -6.20 -11.61 13.82
N MET A 8 -6.06 -10.55 14.59
CA MET A 8 -5.24 -9.40 14.25
C MET A 8 -3.74 -9.71 14.39
N GLY A 9 -3.35 -10.50 15.41
CA GLY A 9 -1.99 -11.02 15.55
C GLY A 9 -1.59 -11.95 14.38
N ILE A 10 -2.51 -12.81 13.95
CA ILE A 10 -2.32 -13.68 12.78
C ILE A 10 -2.10 -12.83 11.52
N SER A 11 -2.83 -11.72 11.36
CA SER A 11 -2.66 -10.82 10.21
C SER A 11 -1.27 -10.21 10.13
N ILE A 12 -0.69 -9.80 11.26
CA ILE A 12 0.68 -9.28 11.33
C ILE A 12 1.68 -10.39 10.98
N ALA A 13 1.53 -11.58 11.54
CA ALA A 13 2.42 -12.71 11.27
C ALA A 13 2.42 -13.06 9.77
N VAL A 14 1.24 -13.11 9.16
CA VAL A 14 1.09 -13.35 7.71
C VAL A 14 1.73 -12.22 6.90
N MET A 15 1.54 -10.96 7.28
CA MET A 15 2.16 -9.82 6.60
C MET A 15 3.69 -9.90 6.66
N VAL A 16 4.26 -10.24 7.82
CA VAL A 16 5.72 -10.42 8.00
C VAL A 16 6.23 -11.57 7.15
N LEU A 17 5.53 -12.70 7.12
CA LEU A 17 5.90 -13.86 6.29
C LEU A 17 5.87 -13.53 4.80
N LEU A 18 4.85 -12.81 4.33
CA LEU A 18 4.76 -12.36 2.93
C LEU A 18 5.87 -11.37 2.59
N MET A 19 6.21 -10.47 3.51
CA MET A 19 7.32 -9.54 3.32
C MET A 19 8.67 -10.27 3.29
N ALA A 20 8.91 -11.20 4.20
CA ALA A 20 10.12 -12.03 4.22
C ALA A 20 10.25 -12.86 2.94
N GLY A 21 9.14 -13.44 2.48
CA GLY A 21 9.09 -14.14 1.20
C GLY A 21 9.38 -13.23 0.01
N ALA A 22 8.83 -12.01 -0.01
CA ALA A 22 9.09 -11.03 -1.06
C ALA A 22 10.57 -10.59 -1.07
N VAL A 23 11.19 -10.42 0.09
CA VAL A 23 12.64 -10.17 0.23
C VAL A 23 13.44 -11.37 -0.30
N TRP A 24 13.08 -12.58 0.10
CA TRP A 24 13.78 -13.80 -0.31
C TRP A 24 13.74 -13.99 -1.82
N PHE A 25 12.56 -13.96 -2.43
CA PHE A 25 12.42 -14.16 -3.88
C PHE A 25 12.90 -12.95 -4.69
N GLY A 26 12.80 -11.74 -4.14
CA GLY A 26 13.25 -10.52 -4.81
C GLY A 26 14.75 -10.32 -4.78
N LEU A 27 15.38 -10.48 -3.59
CA LEU A 27 16.80 -10.19 -3.39
C LEU A 27 17.70 -11.41 -3.57
N ILE A 28 17.30 -12.56 -3.00
CA ILE A 28 18.17 -13.75 -2.96
C ILE A 28 17.98 -14.61 -4.21
N ARG A 29 16.75 -15.00 -4.49
CA ARG A 29 16.44 -15.87 -5.63
C ARG A 29 16.25 -15.13 -6.96
N ARG A 30 15.99 -13.83 -6.95
CA ARG A 30 15.69 -12.99 -8.12
C ARG A 30 14.68 -13.64 -9.08
N SER A 31 13.69 -14.33 -8.53
CA SER A 31 12.68 -15.08 -9.29
C SER A 31 11.41 -14.27 -9.46
N ARG A 32 11.08 -13.86 -10.69
CA ARG A 32 9.81 -13.20 -11.02
C ARG A 32 8.58 -14.06 -10.67
N ARG A 33 8.66 -15.38 -10.93
CA ARG A 33 7.55 -16.31 -10.61
C ARG A 33 7.27 -16.37 -9.11
N GLY A 34 8.31 -16.40 -8.27
CA GLY A 34 8.16 -16.38 -6.83
C GLY A 34 7.51 -15.07 -6.32
N LEU A 35 7.91 -13.92 -6.86
CA LEU A 35 7.29 -12.63 -6.53
C LEU A 35 5.82 -12.58 -6.92
N ILE A 36 5.47 -13.07 -8.11
CA ILE A 36 4.06 -13.13 -8.56
C ILE A 36 3.24 -14.03 -7.63
N LEU A 37 3.76 -15.20 -7.24
CA LEU A 37 3.05 -16.09 -6.31
C LEU A 37 2.80 -15.42 -4.96
N ILE A 38 3.80 -14.74 -4.40
CA ILE A 38 3.64 -14.01 -3.14
C ILE A 38 2.64 -12.87 -3.28
N SER A 39 2.71 -12.12 -4.37
CA SER A 39 1.75 -11.04 -4.65
C SER A 39 0.32 -11.57 -4.76
N LEU A 40 0.10 -12.68 -5.45
CA LEU A 40 -1.21 -13.33 -5.54
C LEU A 40 -1.69 -13.82 -4.18
N THR A 41 -0.82 -14.48 -3.40
CA THR A 41 -1.14 -14.93 -2.04
C THR A 41 -1.51 -13.74 -1.14
N SER A 42 -0.74 -12.64 -1.22
CA SER A 42 -1.05 -11.41 -0.49
C SER A 42 -2.41 -10.83 -0.89
N MET A 43 -2.73 -10.81 -2.18
CA MET A 43 -4.00 -10.32 -2.68
C MET A 43 -5.17 -11.16 -2.16
N VAL A 44 -5.06 -12.49 -2.17
CA VAL A 44 -6.11 -13.38 -1.67
C VAL A 44 -6.26 -13.27 -0.15
N VAL A 45 -5.16 -13.35 0.58
CA VAL A 45 -5.20 -13.41 2.05
C VAL A 45 -5.46 -12.01 2.65
N LEU A 46 -4.60 -11.02 2.38
CA LEU A 46 -4.72 -9.68 2.98
C LEU A 46 -5.81 -8.83 2.31
N GLY A 47 -6.04 -9.04 1.00
CA GLY A 47 -7.08 -8.33 0.26
C GLY A 47 -8.47 -8.90 0.53
N PHE A 48 -8.75 -10.11 0.06
CA PHE A 48 -10.10 -10.67 0.11
C PHE A 48 -10.45 -11.34 1.43
N ALA A 49 -9.59 -12.18 2.02
CA ALA A 49 -9.93 -12.90 3.25
C ALA A 49 -10.08 -11.96 4.44
N TRP A 50 -9.24 -10.94 4.57
CA TRP A 50 -9.32 -9.92 5.63
C TRP A 50 -10.02 -8.62 5.19
N HIS A 51 -10.67 -8.61 4.03
CA HIS A 51 -11.44 -7.46 3.53
C HIS A 51 -10.65 -6.14 3.52
N GLY A 52 -9.35 -6.20 3.29
CA GLY A 52 -8.46 -5.02 3.29
C GLY A 52 -8.32 -4.33 4.66
N CYS A 53 -8.69 -4.99 5.76
CA CYS A 53 -8.61 -4.37 7.11
C CYS A 53 -7.19 -4.08 7.57
N VAL A 54 -6.19 -4.77 7.01
CA VAL A 54 -4.76 -4.54 7.30
C VAL A 54 -4.18 -3.62 6.23
N CYS A 55 -4.64 -2.36 6.22
CA CYS A 55 -4.19 -1.36 5.24
C CYS A 55 -3.24 -0.35 5.88
N PRO A 56 -1.95 -0.31 5.47
CA PRO A 56 -1.00 0.67 5.99
C PRO A 56 -1.36 2.12 5.66
N VAL A 57 -2.14 2.32 4.59
CA VAL A 57 -2.62 3.66 4.19
C VAL A 57 -3.55 4.24 5.25
N GLY A 58 -4.47 3.42 5.80
CA GLY A 58 -5.36 3.81 6.89
C GLY A 58 -4.61 4.05 8.20
N SER A 59 -3.52 3.34 8.45
CA SER A 59 -2.71 3.51 9.66
C SER A 59 -2.04 4.88 9.75
N VAL A 60 -1.73 5.54 8.61
CA VAL A 60 -1.21 6.92 8.58
C VAL A 60 -2.14 7.88 9.30
N GLN A 61 -3.45 7.80 9.06
CA GLN A 61 -4.43 8.68 9.68
C GLN A 61 -4.57 8.44 11.19
N ASN A 62 -4.53 7.18 11.61
CA ASN A 62 -4.56 6.84 13.04
C ASN A 62 -3.30 7.33 13.77
N VAL A 63 -2.12 7.20 13.15
CA VAL A 63 -0.87 7.74 13.70
C VAL A 63 -0.93 9.26 13.79
N SER A 64 -1.45 9.93 12.75
CA SER A 64 -1.60 11.39 12.76
C SER A 64 -2.55 11.87 13.84
N LEU A 65 -3.65 11.17 14.07
CA LEU A 65 -4.59 11.49 15.15
C LEU A 65 -3.94 11.32 16.52
N ALA A 66 -3.21 10.23 16.74
CA ALA A 66 -2.56 10.00 18.03
C ALA A 66 -1.40 10.96 18.32
N LEU A 67 -0.77 11.53 17.30
CA LEU A 67 0.21 12.59 17.48
C LEU A 67 -0.45 13.93 17.82
N ALA A 68 -1.68 14.16 17.36
CA ALA A 68 -2.42 15.39 17.59
C ALA A 68 -3.22 15.36 18.90
N ASP A 69 -3.76 14.22 19.29
CA ASP A 69 -4.58 14.04 20.49
C ASP A 69 -3.90 13.08 21.49
N PRO A 70 -3.36 13.62 22.60
CA PRO A 70 -2.72 12.77 23.64
C PRO A 70 -3.70 11.80 24.35
N GLY A 71 -5.00 12.01 24.23
CA GLY A 71 -6.03 11.12 24.77
C GLY A 71 -6.30 9.89 23.90
N TYR A 72 -5.83 9.90 22.65
CA TYR A 72 -6.03 8.79 21.73
C TYR A 72 -4.90 7.77 21.83
N SER A 73 -5.20 6.57 22.33
CA SER A 73 -4.25 5.47 22.40
C SER A 73 -4.28 4.64 21.12
N ILE A 74 -3.16 4.58 20.41
CA ILE A 74 -3.02 3.66 19.28
C ILE A 74 -2.84 2.24 19.81
N GLY A 75 -3.68 1.30 19.33
CA GLY A 75 -3.43 -0.12 19.56
C GLY A 75 -2.07 -0.54 18.96
N TRP A 76 -1.29 -1.30 19.71
CA TRP A 76 0.05 -1.78 19.31
C TRP A 76 0.06 -2.46 17.93
N ILE A 77 -1.02 -3.12 17.57
CA ILE A 77 -1.22 -3.81 16.29
C ILE A 77 -1.22 -2.81 15.12
N LEU A 78 -1.93 -1.70 15.30
CA LEU A 78 -2.01 -0.66 14.26
C LEU A 78 -0.66 0.05 14.08
N ALA A 79 0.05 0.27 15.19
CA ALA A 79 1.42 0.78 15.17
C ALA A 79 2.37 -0.19 14.43
N ALA A 80 2.23 -1.50 14.66
CA ALA A 80 3.01 -2.51 13.96
C ALA A 80 2.71 -2.55 12.44
N VAL A 81 1.45 -2.50 12.02
CA VAL A 81 1.05 -2.44 10.60
C VAL A 81 1.62 -1.20 9.90
N PHE A 82 1.73 -0.08 10.63
CA PHE A 82 2.36 1.13 10.11
C PHE A 82 3.88 1.01 10.05
N ALA A 83 4.53 0.55 11.13
CA ALA A 83 5.97 0.56 11.26
C ALA A 83 6.67 -0.54 10.45
N LEU A 84 6.11 -1.75 10.39
CA LEU A 84 6.75 -2.90 9.74
C LEU A 84 7.10 -2.67 8.26
N PRO A 85 6.18 -2.17 7.39
CA PRO A 85 6.54 -1.90 6.01
C PRO A 85 7.55 -0.76 5.85
N LEU A 86 7.54 0.24 6.77
CA LEU A 86 8.52 1.32 6.77
C LEU A 86 9.92 0.82 7.14
N LEU A 87 10.03 -0.02 8.15
CA LEU A 87 11.28 -0.68 8.53
C LEU A 87 11.82 -1.56 7.39
N ALA A 88 10.93 -2.33 6.75
CA ALA A 88 11.31 -3.11 5.58
C ALA A 88 11.76 -2.23 4.41
N ALA A 89 11.12 -1.09 4.21
CA ALA A 89 11.53 -0.13 3.17
C ALA A 89 12.90 0.50 3.47
N LEU A 90 13.19 0.74 4.74
CA LEU A 90 14.49 1.25 5.20
C LEU A 90 15.61 0.23 4.98
N LEU A 91 15.35 -1.07 5.18
CA LEU A 91 16.36 -2.13 5.07
C LEU A 91 16.53 -2.65 3.64
N PHE A 92 15.42 -2.86 2.94
CA PHE A 92 15.37 -3.59 1.66
C PHE A 92 14.78 -2.76 0.50
N GLY A 93 14.47 -1.49 0.73
CA GLY A 93 13.79 -0.67 -0.26
C GLY A 93 12.29 -0.98 -0.38
N ARG A 94 11.67 -0.64 -1.51
CA ARG A 94 10.21 -0.73 -1.73
C ARG A 94 9.68 -2.17 -1.93
N VAL A 95 10.23 -3.16 -1.23
CA VAL A 95 9.83 -4.57 -1.36
C VAL A 95 8.36 -4.80 -1.00
N PHE A 96 7.86 -4.07 0.01
CA PHE A 96 6.46 -4.14 0.41
C PHE A 96 5.51 -3.85 -0.74
N CYS A 97 5.72 -2.74 -1.46
CA CYS A 97 4.88 -2.38 -2.63
C CYS A 97 5.04 -3.37 -3.78
N GLY A 98 6.20 -4.05 -3.87
CA GLY A 98 6.54 -4.99 -4.93
C GLY A 98 5.94 -6.38 -4.76
N GLY A 99 5.73 -6.83 -3.52
CA GLY A 99 5.36 -8.22 -3.27
C GLY A 99 4.29 -8.44 -2.21
N ALA A 100 4.26 -7.62 -1.15
CA ALA A 100 3.36 -7.85 -0.02
C ALA A 100 2.09 -6.98 -0.02
N CYS A 101 2.05 -5.90 -0.82
CA CYS A 101 0.89 -5.03 -0.89
C CYS A 101 -0.19 -5.62 -1.80
N PRO A 102 -1.40 -5.96 -1.28
CA PRO A 102 -2.47 -6.55 -2.09
C PRO A 102 -2.96 -5.60 -3.19
N LEU A 103 -2.89 -4.30 -2.95
CA LEU A 103 -3.23 -3.26 -3.90
C LEU A 103 -2.26 -3.20 -5.08
N GLY A 104 -0.96 -3.31 -4.78
CA GLY A 104 0.08 -3.38 -5.80
C GLY A 104 -0.04 -4.65 -6.64
N ALA A 105 -0.36 -5.77 -6.01
CA ALA A 105 -0.58 -7.06 -6.67
C ALA A 105 -1.76 -7.01 -7.65
N LEU A 106 -2.88 -6.41 -7.23
CA LEU A 106 -4.07 -6.28 -8.06
C LEU A 106 -3.78 -5.44 -9.33
N GLN A 107 -3.08 -4.32 -9.17
CA GLN A 107 -2.71 -3.46 -10.31
C GLN A 107 -1.74 -4.14 -11.27
N GLU A 108 -0.81 -4.95 -10.75
CA GLU A 108 0.15 -5.69 -11.57
C GLU A 108 -0.50 -6.82 -12.35
N LEU A 109 -1.50 -7.49 -11.75
CA LEU A 109 -2.25 -8.57 -12.40
C LEU A 109 -3.04 -8.07 -13.62
N VAL A 110 -3.58 -6.84 -13.54
CA VAL A 110 -4.37 -6.22 -14.62
C VAL A 110 -3.48 -5.59 -15.71
N MET A 111 -2.20 -5.38 -15.42
CA MET A 111 -1.26 -4.75 -16.34
C MET A 111 -0.95 -5.65 -17.54
N ILE A 112 -1.38 -5.24 -18.74
CA ILE A 112 -1.17 -6.01 -19.99
C ILE A 112 -0.07 -5.37 -20.84
N ARG A 113 -0.09 -4.04 -21.00
CA ARG A 113 0.87 -3.30 -21.84
C ARG A 113 1.38 -2.05 -21.14
N PRO A 114 2.53 -2.13 -20.46
CA PRO A 114 3.09 -0.95 -19.81
C PRO A 114 3.56 0.06 -20.85
N MET A 115 2.89 1.22 -20.89
CA MET A 115 3.30 2.36 -21.70
C MET A 115 4.19 3.29 -20.89
N ARG A 116 5.18 3.90 -21.54
CA ARG A 116 6.02 4.92 -20.92
C ARG A 116 5.23 6.23 -20.82
N VAL A 117 4.99 6.67 -19.59
CA VAL A 117 4.35 7.96 -19.33
C VAL A 117 5.35 9.09 -19.62
N ASN A 118 4.86 10.20 -20.18
CA ASN A 118 5.68 11.38 -20.41
C ASN A 118 6.30 11.87 -19.07
N LYS A 119 7.60 12.16 -19.08
CA LYS A 119 8.34 12.58 -17.89
C LYS A 119 7.74 13.83 -17.21
N ILE A 120 7.23 14.77 -17.99
CA ILE A 120 6.61 15.99 -17.48
C ILE A 120 5.32 15.66 -16.74
N LEU A 121 4.47 14.83 -17.35
CA LEU A 121 3.21 14.39 -16.75
C LEU A 121 3.46 13.56 -15.47
N ASP A 122 4.44 12.68 -15.51
CA ASP A 122 4.82 11.89 -14.35
C ASP A 122 5.33 12.75 -13.18
N ALA A 123 6.18 13.74 -13.49
CA ALA A 123 6.66 14.69 -12.49
C ALA A 123 5.52 15.52 -11.87
N ALA A 124 4.58 15.99 -12.69
CA ALA A 124 3.41 16.72 -12.21
C ALA A 124 2.49 15.85 -11.33
N LEU A 125 2.20 14.62 -11.75
CA LEU A 125 1.37 13.70 -11.00
C LEU A 125 2.05 13.18 -9.73
N SER A 126 3.38 13.18 -9.66
CA SER A 126 4.14 12.76 -8.46
C SER A 126 3.99 13.70 -7.27
N ILE A 127 3.44 14.90 -7.47
CA ILE A 127 3.11 15.86 -6.40
C ILE A 127 1.82 15.42 -5.70
N LEU A 128 0.92 14.77 -6.40
CA LEU A 128 -0.40 14.42 -5.88
C LEU A 128 -0.38 13.56 -4.60
N PRO A 129 0.46 12.51 -4.48
CA PRO A 129 0.54 11.73 -3.23
C PRO A 129 0.96 12.56 -2.02
N TRP A 130 1.78 13.60 -2.21
CA TRP A 130 2.18 14.52 -1.15
C TRP A 130 1.00 15.37 -0.69
N VAL A 131 0.20 15.87 -1.63
CA VAL A 131 -1.03 16.61 -1.32
C VAL A 131 -2.03 15.71 -0.58
N VAL A 132 -2.22 14.48 -1.08
CA VAL A 132 -3.10 13.50 -0.41
C VAL A 132 -2.61 13.18 1.00
N LEU A 133 -1.29 13.02 1.20
CA LEU A 133 -0.69 12.79 2.50
C LEU A 133 -0.95 13.99 3.44
N ALA A 134 -0.68 15.22 2.97
CA ALA A 134 -0.88 16.42 3.77
C ALA A 134 -2.35 16.61 4.16
N VAL A 135 -3.27 16.45 3.21
CA VAL A 135 -4.71 16.54 3.47
C VAL A 135 -5.17 15.46 4.44
N ALA A 136 -4.71 14.21 4.24
CA ALA A 136 -5.08 13.09 5.10
C ALA A 136 -4.59 13.28 6.55
N THR A 137 -3.36 13.78 6.72
CA THR A 137 -2.78 14.04 8.05
C THR A 137 -3.47 15.20 8.76
N VAL A 138 -3.75 16.30 8.07
CA VAL A 138 -4.44 17.47 8.64
C VAL A 138 -5.88 17.11 9.04
N LEU A 139 -6.64 16.45 8.17
CA LEU A 139 -8.01 16.04 8.48
C LEU A 139 -8.10 15.02 9.61
N ALA A 140 -7.12 14.12 9.72
CA ALA A 140 -7.04 13.20 10.84
C ALA A 140 -6.69 13.92 12.15
N ALA A 141 -5.72 14.84 12.12
CA ALA A 141 -5.30 15.63 13.28
C ALA A 141 -6.40 16.56 13.82
N THR A 142 -7.24 17.09 12.94
CA THR A 142 -8.38 17.95 13.32
C THR A 142 -9.62 17.16 13.77
N GLY A 143 -9.58 15.82 13.76
CA GLY A 143 -10.73 15.00 14.12
C GLY A 143 -11.87 15.02 13.09
N ALA A 144 -11.67 15.64 11.92
CA ALA A 144 -12.71 15.77 10.87
C ALA A 144 -13.09 14.45 10.19
N GLY A 145 -12.31 13.38 10.44
CA GLY A 145 -12.62 12.03 9.99
C GLY A 145 -11.54 11.34 9.14
N PHE A 146 -11.72 10.04 8.94
CA PHE A 146 -10.80 9.19 8.18
C PHE A 146 -11.15 9.20 6.69
N VAL A 147 -10.81 10.29 6.00
CA VAL A 147 -11.20 10.54 4.60
C VAL A 147 -10.59 9.51 3.65
N VAL A 148 -9.36 9.07 3.89
CA VAL A 148 -8.68 8.11 3.01
C VAL A 148 -9.38 6.77 3.05
N CYS A 149 -9.66 6.22 4.24
CA CYS A 149 -10.34 4.93 4.37
C CYS A 149 -11.78 4.95 3.81
N GLN A 150 -12.45 6.10 3.88
CA GLN A 150 -13.81 6.25 3.37
C GLN A 150 -13.86 6.44 1.84
N ARG A 151 -12.79 6.99 1.25
CA ARG A 151 -12.76 7.34 -0.17
C ARG A 151 -11.82 6.45 -0.99
N ASP A 152 -11.09 5.53 -0.35
CA ASP A 152 -10.20 4.62 -1.05
C ASP A 152 -11.00 3.67 -1.95
N PRO A 153 -10.83 3.76 -3.28
CA PRO A 153 -11.60 2.95 -4.23
C PRO A 153 -11.28 1.45 -4.10
N PHE A 154 -10.10 1.10 -3.64
CA PHE A 154 -9.69 -0.30 -3.57
C PHE A 154 -10.26 -1.05 -2.37
N VAL A 155 -10.51 -0.37 -1.27
CA VAL A 155 -11.24 -0.96 -0.11
C VAL A 155 -12.61 -1.47 -0.56
N THR A 156 -13.24 -0.75 -1.48
CA THR A 156 -14.53 -1.13 -2.08
C THR A 156 -14.43 -2.44 -2.86
N ILE A 157 -13.35 -2.66 -3.61
CA ILE A 157 -13.11 -3.89 -4.38
C ILE A 157 -12.95 -5.07 -3.43
N PHE A 158 -12.11 -4.95 -2.40
CA PHE A 158 -11.84 -6.03 -1.46
C PHE A 158 -13.03 -6.36 -0.55
N ARG A 159 -13.89 -5.37 -0.25
CA ARG A 159 -15.12 -5.56 0.51
C ARG A 159 -16.32 -5.97 -0.33
N LEU A 160 -16.19 -5.99 -1.66
CA LEU A 160 -17.26 -6.26 -2.62
C LEU A 160 -18.51 -5.41 -2.35
N GLY A 161 -18.32 -4.18 -1.88
CA GLY A 161 -19.41 -3.27 -1.53
C GLY A 161 -18.89 -1.84 -1.37
N GLY A 162 -19.72 -0.88 -1.76
CA GLY A 162 -19.37 0.55 -1.65
C GLY A 162 -20.34 1.42 -2.48
N SER A 163 -20.13 2.72 -2.43
CA SER A 163 -20.91 3.65 -3.23
C SER A 163 -20.56 3.55 -4.72
N THR A 164 -21.50 3.85 -5.59
CA THR A 164 -21.30 3.87 -7.05
C THR A 164 -20.08 4.70 -7.46
N ARG A 165 -19.83 5.82 -6.77
CA ARG A 165 -18.64 6.66 -7.03
C ARG A 165 -17.33 5.93 -6.78
N GLN A 166 -17.24 5.18 -5.67
CA GLN A 166 -16.05 4.41 -5.33
C GLN A 166 -15.80 3.29 -6.34
N VAL A 167 -16.85 2.61 -6.77
CA VAL A 167 -16.77 1.55 -7.80
C VAL A 167 -16.28 2.14 -9.12
N VAL A 168 -16.81 3.28 -9.55
CA VAL A 168 -16.38 3.96 -10.78
C VAL A 168 -14.92 4.40 -10.68
N MET A 169 -14.50 4.99 -9.55
CA MET A 169 -13.09 5.36 -9.34
C MET A 169 -12.18 4.13 -9.35
N ALA A 170 -12.60 3.05 -8.72
CA ALA A 170 -11.84 1.80 -8.70
C ALA A 170 -11.69 1.22 -10.11
N ALA A 171 -12.78 1.17 -10.88
CA ALA A 171 -12.77 0.72 -12.27
C ALA A 171 -11.89 1.60 -13.16
N ALA A 172 -11.95 2.92 -13.00
CA ALA A 172 -11.11 3.87 -13.73
C ALA A 172 -9.62 3.66 -13.41
N MET A 173 -9.27 3.46 -12.13
CA MET A 173 -7.88 3.20 -11.71
C MET A 173 -7.38 1.84 -12.20
N LEU A 174 -8.21 0.80 -12.19
CA LEU A 174 -7.85 -0.50 -12.76
C LEU A 174 -7.71 -0.42 -14.28
N GLY A 175 -8.61 0.30 -14.96
CA GLY A 175 -8.48 0.55 -16.40
C GLY A 175 -7.18 1.29 -16.76
N LEU A 176 -6.79 2.28 -15.95
CA LEU A 176 -5.51 2.96 -16.12
C LEU A 176 -4.33 2.02 -15.84
N SER A 177 -4.48 1.06 -14.93
CA SER A 177 -3.45 0.07 -14.60
C SER A 177 -3.15 -0.90 -15.74
N VAL A 178 -4.04 -1.03 -16.73
CA VAL A 178 -3.80 -1.83 -17.94
C VAL A 178 -2.64 -1.25 -18.76
N PHE A 179 -2.53 0.08 -18.80
CA PHE A 179 -1.56 0.82 -19.63
C PHE A 179 -0.40 1.40 -18.81
N VAL A 180 -0.61 1.70 -17.54
CA VAL A 180 0.40 2.32 -16.68
C VAL A 180 0.71 1.41 -15.51
N ALA A 181 1.99 1.15 -15.26
CA ALA A 181 2.41 0.32 -14.15
C ALA A 181 2.08 0.99 -12.81
N ARG A 182 1.16 0.39 -12.05
CA ARG A 182 0.81 0.77 -10.68
C ARG A 182 0.47 2.25 -10.48
N PRO A 183 -0.50 2.82 -11.23
CA PRO A 183 -0.78 4.26 -11.20
C PRO A 183 -1.22 4.76 -9.82
N TYR A 184 -2.00 3.99 -9.08
CA TYR A 184 -2.41 4.35 -7.73
C TYR A 184 -1.21 4.44 -6.77
N CYS A 185 -0.35 3.43 -6.75
CA CYS A 185 0.83 3.42 -5.87
C CYS A 185 1.82 4.54 -6.22
N ARG A 186 1.83 4.98 -7.49
CA ARG A 186 2.75 5.99 -8.01
C ARG A 186 2.25 7.42 -7.76
N TRP A 187 0.95 7.66 -7.97
CA TRP A 187 0.38 9.01 -8.03
C TRP A 187 -0.67 9.34 -6.97
N LEU A 188 -1.17 8.36 -6.22
CA LEU A 188 -2.21 8.60 -5.21
C LEU A 188 -1.88 8.10 -3.81
N CYS A 189 -1.06 7.06 -3.68
CA CYS A 189 -0.85 6.41 -2.40
C CYS A 189 -0.03 7.29 -1.43
N PRO A 190 -0.62 7.81 -0.35
CA PRO A 190 0.11 8.65 0.61
C PRO A 190 1.16 7.84 1.39
N TYR A 191 0.90 6.58 1.66
CA TYR A 191 1.87 5.69 2.29
C TYR A 191 3.06 5.39 1.38
N GLY A 192 2.86 5.40 0.05
CA GLY A 192 3.91 5.26 -0.95
C GLY A 192 4.97 6.37 -0.88
N VAL A 193 4.58 7.58 -0.45
CA VAL A 193 5.51 8.69 -0.18
C VAL A 193 6.43 8.36 0.99
N LEU A 194 5.85 7.90 2.11
CA LEU A 194 6.62 7.52 3.29
C LEU A 194 7.60 6.39 3.00
N LEU A 195 7.14 5.35 2.29
CA LEU A 195 8.01 4.26 1.83
C LEU A 195 9.11 4.75 0.87
N GLY A 196 8.78 5.75 0.03
CA GLY A 196 9.74 6.38 -0.86
C GLY A 196 10.83 7.13 -0.12
N LEU A 197 10.48 7.88 0.92
CA LEU A 197 11.42 8.56 1.79
C LEU A 197 12.28 7.55 2.57
N ALA A 198 11.65 6.56 3.19
CA ALA A 198 12.35 5.50 3.91
C ALA A 198 13.34 4.75 3.01
N SER A 199 12.95 4.44 1.77
CA SER A 199 13.82 3.74 0.83
C SER A 199 15.01 4.58 0.35
N LYS A 200 14.91 5.93 0.34
CA LYS A 200 16.05 6.80 0.01
C LYS A 200 17.13 6.81 1.11
N LEU A 201 16.70 6.59 2.36
CA LEU A 201 17.61 6.44 3.51
C LEU A 201 18.14 5.00 3.66
N GLY A 202 17.59 4.06 2.91
CA GLY A 202 17.91 2.64 3.02
C GLY A 202 19.30 2.27 2.45
N TRP A 203 19.93 1.27 3.06
CA TRP A 203 21.27 0.79 2.70
C TRP A 203 21.30 -0.07 1.43
N ARG A 204 20.17 -0.65 1.00
CA ARG A 204 20.11 -1.50 -0.19
C ARG A 204 18.95 -1.09 -1.08
N HIS A 205 19.25 -0.68 -2.29
CA HIS A 205 18.23 -0.36 -3.30
C HIS A 205 17.98 -1.57 -4.21
N LEU A 206 16.73 -2.04 -4.23
CA LEU A 206 16.26 -2.91 -5.31
C LEU A 206 16.05 -2.05 -6.57
N THR A 207 17.03 -2.03 -7.43
CA THR A 207 16.86 -1.55 -8.81
C THR A 207 16.39 -2.73 -9.66
N ILE A 208 15.13 -2.71 -10.03
CA ILE A 208 14.63 -3.59 -11.10
C ILE A 208 15.00 -2.87 -12.40
N SER A 209 16.14 -3.24 -12.97
CA SER A 209 16.48 -2.85 -14.34
C SER A 209 15.59 -3.67 -15.28
N PRO A 210 14.80 -3.04 -16.15
CA PRO A 210 14.10 -3.73 -17.21
C PRO A 210 15.07 -3.97 -18.36
N ASP A 211 16.08 -4.80 -18.14
CA ASP A 211 17.01 -5.17 -19.20
C ASP A 211 16.50 -6.38 -19.93
N GLY A 212 16.26 -6.15 -21.27
CA GLY A 212 16.16 -7.10 -22.35
C GLY A 212 14.82 -7.75 -22.55
#